data_8ce2f4a2b4007d1f2d730f5042d76af9
#
_entry.id   8ce2f4a2b4007d1f2d730f5042d76af9
#
_cell.length_a   1.000
_cell.length_b   1.000
_cell.length_c   1.000
_cell.angle_alpha   90.00
_cell.angle_beta   90.00
_cell.angle_gamma   90.00
#
_symmetry.space_group_name_H-M   'P 1'
#
loop_
_entity.id
_entity.type
_entity.pdbx_description
1 polymer ?
#
loop_
_entity_poly.entity_id
_entity_poly.type
_entity_poly.pdbx_seq_one_letter_code
_entity_poly.pdbx_strand_id
1 'polypeptide(L)' 'MDNYKVVLVDDEVEVIDAIEQRIHWDILGFEVVGSATNGVKALELVEKQQPDVVITD' A
#
# COMPACT_ATOMS: atom_id res chain seq x y z
N MET A 1 -18.15 -1.44 7.80
CA MET A 1 -18.04 -1.19 6.37
C MET A 1 -16.60 -1.52 5.92
N ASP A 2 -16.48 -2.25 4.83
CA ASP A 2 -15.15 -2.67 4.37
C ASP A 2 -14.41 -1.51 3.71
N ASN A 3 -13.15 -1.38 4.05
CA ASN A 3 -12.30 -0.36 3.45
C ASN A 3 -11.68 -0.90 2.15
N TYR A 4 -11.33 0.01 1.25
CA TYR A 4 -10.58 -0.36 0.07
C TYR A 4 -9.13 -0.69 0.46
N LYS A 5 -8.62 -1.78 -0.09
CA LYS A 5 -7.27 -2.25 0.22
C LYS A 5 -6.25 -1.52 -0.65
N VAL A 6 -5.19 -1.03 -0.02
CA VAL A 6 -4.13 -0.29 -0.69
C VAL A 6 -2.78 -0.98 -0.47
N VAL A 7 -1.99 -1.06 -1.54
CA VAL A 7 -0.59 -1.51 -1.46
C VAL A 7 0.28 -0.32 -1.88
N LEU A 8 1.33 -0.08 -1.11
CA LEU A 8 2.29 0.99 -1.38
C LEU A 8 3.57 0.37 -1.95
N VAL A 9 4.08 0.95 -3.03
CA VAL A 9 5.31 0.47 -3.67
C VAL A 9 6.25 1.65 -3.90
N ASP A 10 7.45 1.57 -3.32
CA ASP A 10 8.49 2.56 -3.53
C ASP A 10 9.82 1.92 -3.15
N ASP A 11 10.89 2.22 -3.87
CA ASP A 11 12.20 1.66 -3.57
C ASP A 11 12.82 2.24 -2.30
N GLU A 12 12.25 3.32 -1.76
CA GLU A 12 12.72 3.94 -0.53
C GLU A 12 11.75 3.66 0.62
N VAL A 13 12.21 2.89 1.61
CA VAL A 13 11.40 2.53 2.78
C VAL A 13 10.91 3.76 3.53
N GLU A 14 11.75 4.79 3.64
CA GLU A 14 11.39 6.02 4.36
C GLU A 14 10.20 6.72 3.72
N VAL A 15 10.11 6.66 2.39
CA VAL A 15 8.98 7.24 1.67
C VAL A 15 7.69 6.49 1.97
N ILE A 16 7.77 5.16 1.95
CA ILE A 16 6.62 4.31 2.30
C ILE A 16 6.13 4.62 3.71
N ASP A 17 7.06 4.65 4.66
CA ASP A 17 6.71 4.92 6.06
C ASP A 17 6.08 6.31 6.22
N ALA A 18 6.62 7.31 5.54
CA ALA A 18 6.10 8.67 5.62
C ALA A 18 4.67 8.74 5.06
N ILE A 19 4.42 8.11 3.93
CA ILE A 19 3.09 8.09 3.32
C ILE A 19 2.11 7.35 4.23
N GLU A 20 2.52 6.21 4.74
CA GLU A 20 1.66 5.39 5.59
C GLU A 20 1.27 6.13 6.86
N GLN A 21 2.19 6.88 7.46
CA GLN A 21 1.95 7.57 8.72
C GLN A 21 1.24 8.91 8.57
N ARG A 22 1.42 9.59 7.44
CA ARG A 22 0.89 10.95 7.27
C ARG A 22 -0.54 11.00 6.75
N ILE A 23 -0.98 9.94 6.10
CA ILE A 23 -2.32 9.89 5.54
C ILE A 23 -3.22 9.13 6.51
N HIS A 24 -4.37 9.71 6.80
CA HIS A 24 -5.38 9.07 7.65
C HIS A 24 -6.23 8.12 6.79
N TRP A 25 -5.64 6.98 6.44
CA TRP A 25 -6.24 6.02 5.51
C TRP A 25 -7.62 5.56 5.94
N ASP A 26 -7.79 5.28 7.22
CA ASP A 26 -9.05 4.78 7.76
C ASP A 26 -10.18 5.80 7.61
N ILE A 27 -9.87 7.08 7.83
CA ILE A 27 -10.85 8.15 7.67
C ILE A 27 -11.29 8.27 6.21
N LEU A 28 -10.36 8.04 5.28
CA LEU A 28 -10.64 8.12 3.86
C LEU A 28 -11.29 6.86 3.29
N GLY A 29 -11.47 5.83 4.11
CA GLY A 29 -12.07 4.58 3.67
C GLY A 29 -11.10 3.60 3.05
N PHE A 30 -9.81 3.71 3.39
CA PHE A 30 -8.75 2.84 2.88
C PHE A 30 -8.05 2.09 4.00
N GLU A 31 -7.46 0.96 3.65
CA GLU A 31 -6.63 0.18 4.55
C GLU A 31 -5.36 -0.22 3.81
N VAL A 32 -4.21 0.15 4.37
CA VAL A 32 -2.92 -0.27 3.80
C VAL A 32 -2.67 -1.71 4.23
N VAL A 33 -2.71 -2.62 3.28
CA VAL A 33 -2.56 -4.07 3.55
C VAL A 33 -1.15 -4.57 3.33
N GLY A 34 -0.28 -3.75 2.77
CA GLY A 34 1.11 -4.13 2.60
C GLY A 34 1.89 -3.09 1.82
N SER A 35 3.19 -3.28 1.81
CA SER A 35 4.09 -2.42 1.04
C SER A 35 5.23 -3.25 0.48
N ALA A 36 5.82 -2.76 -0.60
CA ALA A 36 6.92 -3.43 -1.27
C ALA A 36 7.95 -2.41 -1.75
N THR A 37 9.21 -2.85 -1.80
CA THR A 37 10.30 -1.99 -2.24
C THR A 37 10.81 -2.32 -3.64
N ASN A 38 10.22 -3.33 -4.27
CA ASN A 38 10.57 -3.69 -5.65
C ASN A 38 9.37 -4.36 -6.34
N GLY A 39 9.49 -4.54 -7.65
CA GLY A 39 8.41 -5.07 -8.45
C GLY A 39 8.04 -6.52 -8.16
N VAL A 40 9.02 -7.35 -7.82
CA VAL A 40 8.76 -8.76 -7.52
C VAL A 40 7.90 -8.89 -6.28
N LYS A 41 8.27 -8.18 -5.22
CA LYS A 41 7.50 -8.19 -3.98
C LYS A 41 6.13 -7.55 -4.16
N ALA A 42 6.05 -6.52 -4.99
CA ALA A 42 4.78 -5.87 -5.30
C ALA A 42 3.81 -6.85 -5.94
N LEU A 43 4.29 -7.64 -6.92
CA LEU A 43 3.46 -8.65 -7.58
C LEU A 43 2.98 -9.71 -6.60
N GLU A 44 3.85 -10.16 -5.70
CA GLU A 44 3.48 -11.13 -4.69
C GLU A 44 2.36 -10.59 -3.80
N LEU A 45 2.47 -9.33 -3.39
CA LEU A 45 1.45 -8.69 -2.57
C LEU A 45 0.12 -8.54 -3.31
N VAL A 46 0.18 -8.14 -4.58
CA VAL A 46 -1.02 -7.99 -5.40
C VAL A 46 -1.74 -9.34 -5.52
N GLU A 47 -1.01 -10.41 -5.76
CA GLU A 47 -1.60 -11.74 -5.88
C GLU A 47 -2.19 -12.22 -4.56
N LYS A 48 -1.50 -11.95 -3.45
CA LYS A 48 -1.90 -12.43 -2.13
C LYS A 48 -3.05 -11.61 -1.54
N GLN A 49 -2.95 -10.30 -1.64
CA GLN A 49 -3.89 -9.39 -0.98
C GLN A 49 -5.03 -8.93 -1.88
N GLN A 50 -4.85 -9.01 -3.18
CA GLN A 50 -5.82 -8.52 -4.18
C GLN A 50 -6.31 -7.11 -3.85
N PRO A 51 -5.39 -6.14 -3.80
CA PRO A 51 -5.76 -4.78 -3.42
C PRO A 51 -6.63 -4.10 -4.47
N ASP A 52 -7.38 -3.10 -4.01
CA ASP A 52 -8.18 -2.28 -4.91
C ASP A 52 -7.33 -1.19 -5.57
N VAL A 53 -6.28 -0.74 -4.88
CA VAL A 53 -5.42 0.34 -5.33
C VAL A 53 -3.96 0.00 -5.07
N VAL A 54 -3.10 0.28 -6.04
CA VAL A 54 -1.66 0.21 -5.86
C VAL A 54 -1.10 1.61 -6.10
N ILE A 55 -0.41 2.14 -5.10
CA ILE A 55 0.25 3.44 -5.22
C ILE A 55 1.73 3.17 -5.43
N THR A 56 2.23 3.56 -6.59
CA THR A 56 3.62 3.32 -6.98
C THR A 56 4.22 4.60 -7.54
N ASP A 57 5.50 4.74 -7.35
CA ASP A 57 6.25 5.87 -7.87
C ASP A 57 6.52 5.72 -9.37
#